data_8ff5c28a20df79d544c6f8c5d22c6936
#
_entry.id   8ff5c28a20df79d544c6f8c5d22c6936
#
_cell.length_a   1.000
_cell.length_b   1.000
_cell.length_c   1.000
_cell.angle_alpha   90.00
_cell.angle_beta   90.00
_cell.angle_gamma   90.00
#
_symmetry.space_group_name_H-M   'P 1'
#
loop_
_entity.id
_entity.type
_entity.pdbx_description
1 polymer ?
#
loop_
_entity_poly.entity_id
_entity_poly.type
_entity_poly.pdbx_seq_one_letter_code
_entity_poly.pdbx_strand_id
1 'polypeptide(L)'
;MNFCTHFDKNYIPYGLTLLESLNNTAVDFTLHITCMDNYTFDYLSKLKLSNVKLYKIHDLESNIEGLRTAKKNRNKVEYFFTCSPATCKNILMKNPNITSITYLDSDLYFFSSPKVIFDEIKESSVAIVEHRFHWITKRQIKYGRFNVGWVTFRNDKEGNSCLDLWLKDCLNWCYQKVEKDRFGDQKYLDKWPKLFKNLKIIDNIGANAAIWNVKNYKWSLKDDKILLNNIPLVFYHFANIHQIDSQRYNTNLSRVLMPLNGVLKNNVYKVYLNNLNNNFGSNKILFKKDNHLHGIKKLLIPIYRKISSFIFKDIIDLRL
;
A
#
# COMPACT_ATOMS: atom_id res chain seq x y z
N MET A 1 -4.49 -3.19 -17.99
CA MET A 1 -4.84 -2.73 -16.63
C MET A 1 -4.19 -1.38 -16.37
N ASN A 2 -4.87 -0.43 -15.67
CA ASN A 2 -4.25 0.84 -15.31
C ASN A 2 -4.17 0.94 -13.78
N PHE A 3 -2.95 1.04 -13.29
CA PHE A 3 -2.65 1.24 -11.87
C PHE A 3 -2.16 2.65 -11.62
N CYS A 4 -2.37 3.18 -10.45
CA CYS A 4 -1.73 4.42 -10.03
C CYS A 4 -1.21 4.34 -8.60
N THR A 5 -0.17 5.09 -8.35
CA THR A 5 0.46 5.27 -7.05
C THR A 5 1.07 6.66 -6.95
N HIS A 6 1.46 7.05 -5.75
CA HIS A 6 2.24 8.27 -5.58
C HIS A 6 3.27 8.10 -4.47
N PHE A 7 4.44 8.67 -4.65
CA PHE A 7 5.51 8.65 -3.66
C PHE A 7 6.56 9.72 -3.91
N ASP A 8 7.36 9.98 -2.89
CA ASP A 8 8.50 10.88 -2.94
C ASP A 8 9.83 10.12 -3.06
N LYS A 9 10.93 10.87 -3.07
CA LYS A 9 12.30 10.33 -3.18
C LYS A 9 12.61 9.24 -2.15
N ASN A 10 12.01 9.27 -0.96
CA ASN A 10 12.28 8.28 0.09
C ASN A 10 11.61 6.93 -0.22
N TYR A 11 10.59 6.92 -1.06
CA TYR A 11 9.84 5.74 -1.44
C TYR A 11 10.12 5.25 -2.87
N ILE A 12 11.10 5.84 -3.58
CA ILE A 12 11.53 5.35 -4.90
C ILE A 12 11.83 3.85 -4.89
N PRO A 13 12.61 3.29 -3.93
CA PRO A 13 12.89 1.86 -3.91
C PRO A 13 11.63 1.01 -3.78
N TYR A 14 10.65 1.45 -2.99
CA TYR A 14 9.37 0.76 -2.82
C TYR A 14 8.56 0.79 -4.12
N GLY A 15 8.44 1.96 -4.76
CA GLY A 15 7.73 2.10 -6.03
C GLY A 15 8.36 1.29 -7.17
N LEU A 16 9.70 1.22 -7.24
CA LEU A 16 10.41 0.37 -8.20
C LEU A 16 10.21 -1.12 -7.90
N THR A 17 10.18 -1.51 -6.63
CA THR A 17 9.90 -2.90 -6.20
C THR A 17 8.47 -3.30 -6.53
N LEU A 18 7.50 -2.40 -6.35
CA LEU A 18 6.11 -2.60 -6.82
C LEU A 18 6.08 -2.82 -8.34
N LEU A 19 6.72 -1.93 -9.10
CA LEU A 19 6.79 -2.02 -10.57
C LEU A 19 7.41 -3.33 -11.03
N GLU A 20 8.52 -3.75 -10.43
CA GLU A 20 9.18 -5.02 -10.72
C GLU A 20 8.25 -6.20 -10.48
N SER A 21 7.52 -6.21 -9.37
CA SER A 21 6.56 -7.27 -9.06
C SER A 21 5.41 -7.33 -10.07
N LEU A 22 4.93 -6.18 -10.54
CA LEU A 22 3.92 -6.10 -11.59
C LEU A 22 4.47 -6.58 -12.95
N ASN A 23 5.70 -6.22 -13.31
CA ASN A 23 6.35 -6.71 -14.54
C ASN A 23 6.47 -8.24 -14.55
N ASN A 24 6.69 -8.85 -13.39
CA ASN A 24 6.83 -10.30 -13.27
C ASN A 24 5.50 -11.06 -13.25
N THR A 25 4.39 -10.39 -12.95
CA THR A 25 3.10 -11.06 -12.69
C THR A 25 1.94 -10.57 -13.54
N ALA A 26 2.01 -9.34 -14.06
CA ALA A 26 0.97 -8.75 -14.89
C ALA A 26 1.37 -8.80 -16.37
N VAL A 27 0.41 -9.06 -17.25
CA VAL A 27 0.68 -9.17 -18.70
C VAL A 27 0.66 -7.78 -19.35
N ASP A 28 -0.46 -7.06 -19.28
CA ASP A 28 -0.64 -5.74 -19.88
C ASP A 28 -1.07 -4.72 -18.84
N PHE A 29 -0.18 -3.79 -18.51
CA PHE A 29 -0.53 -2.72 -17.59
C PHE A 29 0.20 -1.41 -17.90
N THR A 30 -0.36 -0.33 -17.40
CA THR A 30 0.31 0.96 -17.27
C THR A 30 0.29 1.37 -15.80
N LEU A 31 1.46 1.70 -15.24
CA LEU A 31 1.58 2.28 -13.91
C LEU A 31 1.72 3.79 -14.01
N HIS A 32 0.73 4.52 -13.53
CA HIS A 32 0.73 5.97 -13.45
C HIS A 32 1.31 6.40 -12.10
N ILE A 33 2.42 7.11 -12.10
CA ILE A 33 3.10 7.54 -10.87
C ILE A 33 3.01 9.06 -10.72
N THR A 34 2.36 9.52 -9.67
CA THR A 34 2.46 10.93 -9.25
C THR A 34 3.69 11.12 -8.39
N CYS A 35 4.70 11.80 -8.93
CA CYS A 35 5.96 12.08 -8.26
C CYS A 35 5.77 13.25 -7.28
N MET A 36 5.88 12.99 -5.98
CA MET A 36 5.58 13.94 -4.91
C MET A 36 6.69 14.98 -4.67
N ASP A 37 7.79 14.89 -5.43
CA ASP A 37 8.84 15.90 -5.52
C ASP A 37 9.53 15.86 -6.90
N ASN A 38 10.29 16.91 -7.22
CA ASN A 38 11.00 17.03 -8.50
C ASN A 38 12.10 15.96 -8.63
N TYR A 39 12.80 15.62 -7.54
CA TYR A 39 13.84 14.60 -7.57
C TYR A 39 13.28 13.25 -8.04
N THR A 40 12.13 12.85 -7.51
CA THR A 40 11.46 11.60 -7.91
C THR A 40 11.12 11.61 -9.39
N PHE A 41 10.57 12.73 -9.90
CA PHE A 41 10.23 12.87 -11.31
C PHE A 41 11.47 12.77 -12.21
N ASP A 42 12.53 13.53 -11.88
CA ASP A 42 13.76 13.57 -12.66
C ASP A 42 14.50 12.22 -12.64
N TYR A 43 14.51 11.54 -11.50
CA TYR A 43 15.10 10.22 -11.35
C TYR A 43 14.37 9.18 -12.21
N LEU A 44 13.05 9.06 -12.07
CA LEU A 44 12.26 8.07 -12.80
C LEU A 44 12.23 8.35 -14.31
N SER A 45 12.24 9.62 -14.73
CA SER A 45 12.29 10.00 -16.15
C SER A 45 13.54 9.49 -16.86
N LYS A 46 14.67 9.42 -16.14
CA LYS A 46 15.94 8.89 -16.69
C LYS A 46 15.92 7.38 -16.92
N LEU A 47 15.06 6.64 -16.20
CA LEU A 47 14.95 5.19 -16.32
C LEU A 47 14.23 4.75 -17.60
N LYS A 48 13.50 5.63 -18.28
CA LYS A 48 12.78 5.38 -19.56
C LYS A 48 11.89 4.11 -19.52
N LEU A 49 11.15 3.95 -18.44
CA LEU A 49 10.29 2.78 -18.20
C LEU A 49 9.09 2.78 -19.16
N SER A 50 8.96 1.77 -20.02
CA SER A 50 7.99 1.74 -21.14
C SER A 50 6.53 1.69 -20.70
N ASN A 51 6.24 1.04 -19.57
CA ASN A 51 4.90 0.86 -19.01
C ASN A 51 4.58 1.82 -17.85
N VAL A 52 5.35 2.92 -17.72
CA VAL A 52 5.17 3.92 -16.66
C VAL A 52 4.83 5.28 -17.27
N LYS A 53 3.83 5.95 -16.70
CA LYS A 53 3.51 7.35 -16.97
C LYS A 53 3.73 8.19 -15.73
N LEU A 54 4.53 9.25 -15.85
CA LEU A 54 4.91 10.11 -14.74
C LEU A 54 4.10 11.41 -14.74
N TYR A 55 3.68 11.83 -13.53
CA TYR A 55 2.96 13.07 -13.28
C TYR A 55 3.67 13.85 -12.18
N LYS A 56 3.79 15.16 -12.34
CA LYS A 56 4.38 16.03 -11.31
C LYS A 56 3.33 16.41 -10.27
N ILE A 57 3.75 16.51 -9.01
CA ILE A 57 2.88 17.01 -7.92
C ILE A 57 2.35 18.41 -8.21
N HIS A 58 3.13 19.27 -8.84
CA HIS A 58 2.68 20.60 -9.20
C HIS A 58 1.45 20.58 -10.12
N ASP A 59 1.42 19.67 -11.10
CA ASP A 59 0.28 19.52 -12.00
C ASP A 59 -0.95 19.01 -11.25
N LEU A 60 -0.76 18.06 -10.34
CA LEU A 60 -1.84 17.56 -9.47
C LEU A 60 -2.43 18.71 -8.63
N GLU A 61 -1.57 19.52 -7.99
CA GLU A 61 -1.97 20.67 -7.18
C GLU A 61 -2.64 21.80 -7.98
N SER A 62 -2.37 21.87 -9.27
CA SER A 62 -3.00 22.86 -10.15
C SER A 62 -4.35 22.38 -10.68
N ASN A 63 -4.51 21.08 -10.93
CA ASN A 63 -5.72 20.50 -11.49
C ASN A 63 -6.79 20.18 -10.43
N ILE A 64 -6.40 20.00 -9.17
CA ILE A 64 -7.32 19.65 -8.07
C ILE A 64 -7.44 20.82 -7.10
N GLU A 65 -8.58 21.51 -7.20
CA GLU A 65 -8.91 22.62 -6.32
C GLU A 65 -8.91 22.18 -4.84
N GLY A 66 -8.40 23.03 -3.96
CA GLY A 66 -8.28 22.79 -2.52
C GLY A 66 -7.05 21.98 -2.09
N LEU A 67 -6.33 21.30 -3.00
CA LEU A 67 -5.19 20.48 -2.63
C LEU A 67 -4.01 21.29 -2.07
N ARG A 68 -3.75 22.49 -2.61
CA ARG A 68 -2.74 23.42 -2.06
C ARG A 68 -3.10 23.93 -0.67
N THR A 69 -4.39 24.13 -0.39
CA THR A 69 -4.89 24.49 0.94
C THR A 69 -4.70 23.35 1.91
N ALA A 70 -5.03 22.13 1.50
CA ALA A 70 -4.80 20.92 2.29
C ALA A 70 -3.30 20.75 2.64
N LYS A 71 -2.39 21.01 1.72
CA LYS A 71 -0.94 20.96 1.94
C LYS A 71 -0.46 21.88 3.05
N LYS A 72 -1.09 23.07 3.18
CA LYS A 72 -0.69 24.07 4.19
C LYS A 72 -1.08 23.70 5.62
N ASN A 73 -2.12 22.90 5.81
CA ASN A 73 -2.71 22.61 7.13
C ASN A 73 -2.54 21.15 7.57
N ARG A 74 -1.74 20.39 6.87
CA ARG A 74 -1.46 18.96 7.15
C ARG A 74 0.02 18.67 7.21
N ASN A 75 0.39 17.67 8.01
CA ASN A 75 1.75 17.15 7.95
C ASN A 75 1.95 16.36 6.62
N LYS A 76 3.19 15.97 6.34
CA LYS A 76 3.54 15.29 5.10
C LYS A 76 2.73 14.00 4.85
N VAL A 77 2.53 13.18 5.87
CA VAL A 77 1.82 11.90 5.75
C VAL A 77 0.34 12.14 5.50
N GLU A 78 -0.27 13.06 6.24
CA GLU A 78 -1.68 13.46 6.07
C GLU A 78 -1.94 14.06 4.69
N TYR A 79 -0.98 14.83 4.18
CA TYR A 79 -1.05 15.36 2.82
C TYR A 79 -0.96 14.23 1.78
N PHE A 80 -0.08 13.24 1.98
CA PHE A 80 0.01 12.08 1.10
C PHE A 80 -1.30 11.30 1.08
N PHE A 81 -1.90 11.00 2.22
CA PHE A 81 -3.24 10.40 2.28
C PHE A 81 -4.29 11.21 1.49
N THR A 82 -4.23 12.56 1.57
CA THR A 82 -5.13 13.42 0.79
C THR A 82 -4.90 13.29 -0.72
N CYS A 83 -3.67 12.97 -1.13
CA CYS A 83 -3.32 12.81 -2.53
C CYS A 83 -3.79 11.47 -3.13
N SER A 84 -4.18 10.46 -2.34
CA SER A 84 -4.65 9.17 -2.88
C SER A 84 -5.85 9.34 -3.83
N PRO A 85 -7.00 9.91 -3.43
CA PRO A 85 -8.10 10.16 -4.36
C PRO A 85 -7.76 11.21 -5.44
N ALA A 86 -6.96 12.22 -5.09
CA ALA A 86 -6.56 13.26 -6.03
C ALA A 86 -5.75 12.69 -7.21
N THR A 87 -4.85 11.74 -6.93
CA THR A 87 -4.07 11.01 -7.95
C THR A 87 -4.99 10.26 -8.91
N CYS A 88 -5.95 9.48 -8.42
CA CYS A 88 -6.91 8.77 -9.26
C CYS A 88 -7.71 9.73 -10.15
N LYS A 89 -8.24 10.80 -9.54
CA LYS A 89 -9.05 11.81 -10.27
C LYS A 89 -8.26 12.50 -11.37
N ASN A 90 -7.05 12.97 -11.06
CA ASN A 90 -6.19 13.65 -12.02
C ASN A 90 -5.82 12.76 -13.23
N ILE A 91 -5.57 11.47 -12.98
CA ILE A 91 -5.22 10.52 -14.03
C ILE A 91 -6.41 10.27 -14.95
N LEU A 92 -7.62 10.05 -14.41
CA LEU A 92 -8.83 9.88 -15.21
C LEU A 92 -9.14 11.13 -16.03
N MET A 93 -8.99 12.32 -15.46
CA MET A 93 -9.17 13.60 -16.19
C MET A 93 -8.20 13.77 -17.37
N LYS A 94 -6.93 13.38 -17.17
CA LYS A 94 -5.89 13.48 -18.22
C LYS A 94 -5.93 12.33 -19.24
N ASN A 95 -6.62 11.25 -18.96
CA ASN A 95 -6.69 10.07 -19.80
C ASN A 95 -8.15 9.57 -19.91
N PRO A 96 -9.04 10.29 -20.62
CA PRO A 96 -10.48 9.97 -20.64
C PRO A 96 -10.80 8.60 -21.23
N ASN A 97 -9.90 8.02 -22.03
CA ASN A 97 -10.05 6.70 -22.63
C ASN A 97 -9.75 5.53 -21.68
N ILE A 98 -9.26 5.80 -20.46
CA ILE A 98 -9.05 4.77 -19.45
C ILE A 98 -10.41 4.30 -18.92
N THR A 99 -10.68 2.99 -19.03
CA THR A 99 -11.95 2.40 -18.56
C THR A 99 -12.02 2.22 -17.05
N SER A 100 -10.87 2.06 -16.39
CA SER A 100 -10.77 1.97 -14.93
C SER A 100 -9.37 2.34 -14.45
N ILE A 101 -9.28 2.85 -13.23
CA ILE A 101 -8.04 3.12 -12.52
C ILE A 101 -8.04 2.41 -11.18
N THR A 102 -6.92 1.75 -10.83
CA THR A 102 -6.72 1.12 -9.52
C THR A 102 -5.59 1.80 -8.79
N TYR A 103 -5.88 2.39 -7.63
CA TYR A 103 -4.88 2.90 -6.72
C TYR A 103 -4.18 1.75 -6.00
N LEU A 104 -2.86 1.84 -5.90
CA LEU A 104 -2.00 0.91 -5.16
C LEU A 104 -1.08 1.69 -4.20
N ASP A 105 -0.96 1.21 -2.96
CA ASP A 105 0.12 1.66 -2.09
C ASP A 105 1.47 1.16 -2.64
N SER A 106 2.51 1.97 -2.51
CA SER A 106 3.84 1.67 -3.09
C SER A 106 4.61 0.56 -2.37
N ASP A 107 4.16 0.13 -1.18
CA ASP A 107 4.73 -0.97 -0.41
C ASP A 107 3.98 -2.30 -0.59
N LEU A 108 3.25 -2.45 -1.68
CA LEU A 108 2.71 -3.73 -2.14
C LEU A 108 3.75 -4.51 -2.95
N TYR A 109 3.63 -5.83 -2.95
CA TYR A 109 4.37 -6.73 -3.84
C TYR A 109 3.47 -7.86 -4.34
N PHE A 110 3.43 -8.04 -5.67
CA PHE A 110 2.64 -9.05 -6.34
C PHE A 110 3.42 -10.36 -6.46
N PHE A 111 2.80 -11.47 -6.10
CA PHE A 111 3.32 -12.83 -6.19
C PHE A 111 2.62 -13.66 -7.27
N SER A 112 1.46 -13.21 -7.72
CA SER A 112 0.75 -13.76 -8.87
C SER A 112 -0.05 -12.70 -9.59
N SER A 113 -0.58 -13.04 -10.76
CA SER A 113 -1.26 -12.07 -11.63
C SER A 113 -2.46 -11.40 -10.94
N PRO A 114 -2.53 -10.06 -10.95
CA PRO A 114 -3.69 -9.32 -10.48
C PRO A 114 -4.94 -9.56 -11.33
N LYS A 115 -4.82 -10.19 -12.49
CA LYS A 115 -5.94 -10.50 -13.38
C LYS A 115 -7.08 -11.20 -12.66
N VAL A 116 -6.79 -12.10 -11.73
CA VAL A 116 -7.81 -12.82 -10.95
C VAL A 116 -8.71 -11.87 -10.15
N ILE A 117 -8.17 -10.73 -9.68
CA ILE A 117 -8.97 -9.70 -9.00
C ILE A 117 -9.83 -8.95 -10.02
N PHE A 118 -9.29 -8.59 -11.19
CA PHE A 118 -10.07 -7.95 -12.24
C PHE A 118 -11.18 -8.86 -12.77
N ASP A 119 -10.94 -10.17 -12.87
CA ASP A 119 -11.97 -11.15 -13.24
C ASP A 119 -13.07 -11.24 -12.16
N GLU A 120 -12.74 -11.05 -10.89
CA GLU A 120 -13.71 -11.03 -9.78
C GLU A 120 -14.55 -9.75 -9.76
N ILE A 121 -13.92 -8.57 -9.97
CA ILE A 121 -14.62 -7.28 -9.90
C ILE A 121 -15.40 -6.94 -11.16
N LYS A 122 -15.04 -7.54 -12.31
CA LYS A 122 -15.74 -7.41 -13.63
C LYS A 122 -16.30 -6.01 -13.89
N GLU A 123 -17.64 -5.91 -13.93
CA GLU A 123 -18.38 -4.70 -14.26
C GLU A 123 -18.66 -3.78 -13.06
N SER A 124 -18.07 -4.05 -11.91
CA SER A 124 -18.28 -3.20 -10.73
C SER A 124 -17.71 -1.80 -10.96
N SER A 125 -18.47 -0.79 -10.56
CA SER A 125 -18.04 0.62 -10.66
C SER A 125 -16.95 0.96 -9.65
N VAL A 126 -16.96 0.28 -8.50
CA VAL A 126 -15.97 0.46 -7.42
C VAL A 126 -15.58 -0.90 -6.87
N ALA A 127 -14.30 -1.10 -6.56
CA ALA A 127 -13.84 -2.28 -5.82
C ALA A 127 -12.89 -1.90 -4.71
N ILE A 128 -13.11 -2.47 -3.53
CA ILE A 128 -12.33 -2.23 -2.31
C ILE A 128 -11.97 -3.55 -1.64
N VAL A 129 -10.91 -3.55 -0.84
CA VAL A 129 -10.43 -4.73 -0.13
C VAL A 129 -10.46 -4.53 1.39
N GLU A 130 -10.87 -5.56 2.12
CA GLU A 130 -10.85 -5.53 3.58
C GLU A 130 -9.46 -5.78 4.14
N HIS A 131 -9.19 -5.25 5.36
CA HIS A 131 -8.05 -5.67 6.17
C HIS A 131 -8.18 -7.14 6.62
N ARG A 132 -9.39 -7.66 6.80
CA ARG A 132 -9.63 -9.00 7.34
C ARG A 132 -8.86 -9.23 8.64
N PHE A 133 -8.94 -8.26 9.58
CA PHE A 133 -8.19 -8.28 10.83
C PHE A 133 -8.32 -9.61 11.57
N HIS A 134 -7.18 -10.21 11.93
CA HIS A 134 -7.15 -11.30 12.89
C HIS A 134 -7.60 -10.81 14.28
N TRP A 135 -8.14 -11.69 15.13
CA TRP A 135 -8.65 -11.29 16.43
C TRP A 135 -7.63 -10.50 17.29
N ILE A 136 -6.33 -10.83 17.20
CA ILE A 136 -5.24 -10.08 17.86
C ILE A 136 -5.17 -8.63 17.39
N THR A 137 -5.45 -8.38 16.12
CA THR A 137 -5.36 -7.06 15.48
C THR A 137 -6.72 -6.37 15.36
N LYS A 138 -7.81 -7.01 15.79
CA LYS A 138 -9.20 -6.53 15.62
C LYS A 138 -9.42 -5.10 16.13
N ARG A 139 -8.67 -4.68 17.18
CA ARG A 139 -8.74 -3.30 17.70
C ARG A 139 -8.33 -2.24 16.66
N GLN A 140 -7.63 -2.64 15.58
CA GLN A 140 -7.22 -1.72 14.50
C GLN A 140 -8.40 -1.34 13.59
N ILE A 141 -9.56 -1.99 13.68
CA ILE A 141 -10.78 -1.64 12.93
C ILE A 141 -11.21 -0.16 13.18
N LYS A 142 -10.78 0.43 14.28
CA LYS A 142 -10.98 1.87 14.55
C LYS A 142 -10.35 2.78 13.49
N TYR A 143 -9.37 2.30 12.74
CA TYR A 143 -8.71 3.00 11.63
C TYR A 143 -9.44 2.81 10.29
N GLY A 144 -10.40 1.88 10.20
CA GLY A 144 -11.18 1.53 9.02
C GLY A 144 -11.21 0.01 8.79
N ARG A 145 -12.35 -0.50 8.33
CA ARG A 145 -12.54 -1.90 7.93
C ARG A 145 -11.78 -2.23 6.66
N PHE A 146 -11.77 -1.29 5.71
CA PHE A 146 -11.16 -1.44 4.39
C PHE A 146 -9.77 -0.82 4.34
N ASN A 147 -8.93 -1.34 3.46
CA ASN A 147 -7.57 -0.87 3.24
C ASN A 147 -7.46 -0.12 1.90
N VAL A 148 -6.79 1.01 1.90
CA VAL A 148 -6.55 1.82 0.69
C VAL A 148 -5.51 1.19 -0.22
N GLY A 149 -4.72 0.21 0.26
CA GLY A 149 -3.69 -0.45 -0.55
C GLY A 149 -4.16 -1.00 -1.91
N TRP A 150 -5.47 -1.22 -2.07
CA TRP A 150 -6.11 -1.48 -3.36
C TRP A 150 -7.49 -0.86 -3.39
N VAL A 151 -7.70 0.12 -4.28
CA VAL A 151 -9.02 0.71 -4.55
C VAL A 151 -9.18 0.90 -6.06
N THR A 152 -10.24 0.33 -6.65
CA THR A 152 -10.52 0.45 -8.08
C THR A 152 -11.73 1.33 -8.32
N PHE A 153 -11.63 2.23 -9.30
CA PHE A 153 -12.73 3.03 -9.83
C PHE A 153 -12.86 2.78 -11.32
N ARG A 154 -14.05 2.37 -11.76
CA ARG A 154 -14.41 2.39 -13.16
C ARG A 154 -14.70 3.83 -13.60
N ASN A 155 -14.34 4.17 -14.83
CA ASN A 155 -14.62 5.49 -15.39
C ASN A 155 -16.07 5.55 -15.89
N ASP A 156 -17.02 5.33 -14.99
CA ASP A 156 -18.46 5.43 -15.19
C ASP A 156 -19.08 6.41 -14.17
N LYS A 157 -20.38 6.59 -14.24
CA LYS A 157 -21.11 7.55 -13.39
C LYS A 157 -20.94 7.24 -11.89
N GLU A 158 -21.08 5.97 -11.50
CA GLU A 158 -21.03 5.61 -10.08
C GLU A 158 -19.59 5.59 -9.54
N GLY A 159 -18.64 5.06 -10.32
CA GLY A 159 -17.22 5.08 -9.98
C GLY A 159 -16.69 6.50 -9.82
N ASN A 160 -17.03 7.41 -10.76
CA ASN A 160 -16.66 8.82 -10.66
C ASN A 160 -17.34 9.49 -9.44
N SER A 161 -18.62 9.20 -9.16
CA SER A 161 -19.32 9.75 -7.99
C SER A 161 -18.69 9.31 -6.68
N CYS A 162 -18.24 8.06 -6.58
CA CYS A 162 -17.55 7.55 -5.40
C CYS A 162 -16.17 8.21 -5.23
N LEU A 163 -15.42 8.33 -6.31
CA LEU A 163 -14.11 8.98 -6.31
C LEU A 163 -14.22 10.47 -5.93
N ASP A 164 -15.23 11.17 -6.45
CA ASP A 164 -15.48 12.57 -6.12
C ASP A 164 -15.88 12.75 -4.65
N LEU A 165 -16.67 11.83 -4.10
CA LEU A 165 -16.98 11.81 -2.66
C LEU A 165 -15.72 11.59 -1.83
N TRP A 166 -14.87 10.63 -2.19
CA TRP A 166 -13.63 10.36 -1.47
C TRP A 166 -12.67 11.55 -1.51
N LEU A 167 -12.51 12.16 -2.69
CA LEU A 167 -11.69 13.37 -2.85
C LEU A 167 -12.21 14.52 -1.98
N LYS A 168 -13.52 14.79 -2.03
CA LYS A 168 -14.17 15.81 -1.21
C LYS A 168 -13.96 15.59 0.27
N ASP A 169 -14.18 14.35 0.74
CA ASP A 169 -14.00 13.98 2.14
C ASP A 169 -12.54 14.18 2.58
N CYS A 170 -11.57 13.74 1.76
CA CYS A 170 -10.15 13.89 2.06
C CYS A 170 -9.67 15.35 1.99
N LEU A 171 -10.19 16.18 1.08
CA LEU A 171 -9.87 17.60 1.04
C LEU A 171 -10.40 18.31 2.29
N ASN A 172 -11.59 17.97 2.74
CA ASN A 172 -12.20 18.57 3.92
C ASN A 172 -11.49 18.16 5.20
N TRP A 173 -11.15 16.87 5.34
CA TRP A 173 -10.51 16.35 6.55
C TRP A 173 -9.73 15.06 6.23
N CYS A 174 -8.43 15.05 6.49
CA CYS A 174 -7.60 13.86 6.32
C CYS A 174 -6.40 13.93 7.26
N TYR A 175 -6.60 13.53 8.52
CA TYR A 175 -5.60 13.60 9.58
C TYR A 175 -5.33 12.24 10.20
N GLN A 176 -4.12 12.04 10.76
CA GLN A 176 -3.74 10.85 11.52
C GLN A 176 -4.37 10.82 12.93
N LYS A 177 -5.61 11.25 13.04
CA LYS A 177 -6.39 11.29 14.27
C LYS A 177 -7.61 10.39 14.12
N VAL A 178 -7.80 9.46 15.06
CA VAL A 178 -8.99 8.59 15.07
C VAL A 178 -10.20 9.37 15.58
N GLU A 179 -11.20 9.50 14.74
CA GLU A 179 -12.53 9.98 15.11
C GLU A 179 -13.59 8.91 14.79
N LYS A 180 -14.84 9.15 15.20
CA LYS A 180 -15.92 8.15 15.05
C LYS A 180 -16.02 7.63 13.61
N ASP A 181 -16.03 8.53 12.63
CA ASP A 181 -16.37 8.21 11.24
C ASP A 181 -15.22 8.51 10.25
N ARG A 182 -14.03 8.91 10.73
CA ARG A 182 -12.91 9.30 9.88
C ARG A 182 -11.55 9.04 10.52
N PHE A 183 -10.60 8.64 9.68
CA PHE A 183 -9.17 8.47 9.96
C PHE A 183 -8.43 8.43 8.63
N GLY A 184 -7.49 9.36 8.40
CA GLY A 184 -6.77 9.46 7.15
C GLY A 184 -7.72 9.51 5.95
N ASP A 185 -7.33 8.86 4.88
CA ASP A 185 -8.13 8.62 3.67
C ASP A 185 -8.96 7.33 3.76
N GLN A 186 -8.59 6.42 4.64
CA GLN A 186 -9.03 5.03 4.65
C GLN A 186 -10.41 4.82 5.27
N LYS A 187 -10.73 5.45 6.40
CA LYS A 187 -11.97 5.15 7.14
C LYS A 187 -13.24 5.62 6.41
N TYR A 188 -13.10 6.50 5.43
CA TYR A 188 -14.18 6.90 4.56
C TYR A 188 -14.77 5.74 3.75
N LEU A 189 -13.96 4.72 3.42
CA LEU A 189 -14.38 3.54 2.69
C LEU A 189 -15.44 2.72 3.44
N ASP A 190 -15.50 2.82 4.77
CA ASP A 190 -16.42 2.03 5.61
C ASP A 190 -17.90 2.29 5.28
N LYS A 191 -18.25 3.47 4.79
CA LYS A 191 -19.62 3.85 4.42
C LYS A 191 -19.98 3.48 2.96
N TRP A 192 -19.01 3.26 2.08
CA TRP A 192 -19.25 3.08 0.65
C TRP A 192 -20.15 1.89 0.29
N PRO A 193 -20.06 0.70 0.95
CA PRO A 193 -20.97 -0.41 0.65
C PRO A 193 -22.45 -0.11 0.89
N LYS A 194 -22.77 0.93 1.67
CA LYS A 194 -24.13 1.40 1.89
C LYS A 194 -24.57 2.49 0.90
N LEU A 195 -23.62 3.21 0.31
CA LEU A 195 -23.85 4.37 -0.55
C LEU A 195 -23.87 4.00 -2.04
N PHE A 196 -23.04 3.02 -2.45
CA PHE A 196 -22.83 2.66 -3.84
C PHE A 196 -23.30 1.22 -4.08
N LYS A 197 -24.23 1.05 -5.05
CA LYS A 197 -24.87 -0.25 -5.30
C LYS A 197 -23.96 -1.18 -6.12
N ASN A 198 -23.20 -0.62 -7.07
CA ASN A 198 -22.29 -1.38 -7.93
C ASN A 198 -20.86 -1.39 -7.37
N LEU A 199 -20.76 -1.58 -6.05
CA LEU A 199 -19.50 -1.73 -5.34
C LEU A 199 -19.26 -3.20 -5.01
N LYS A 200 -18.07 -3.69 -5.36
CA LYS A 200 -17.58 -5.04 -4.99
C LYS A 200 -16.57 -4.92 -3.84
N ILE A 201 -16.81 -5.69 -2.79
CA ILE A 201 -15.78 -6.01 -1.79
C ILE A 201 -15.05 -7.25 -2.33
N ILE A 202 -13.74 -7.15 -2.51
CA ILE A 202 -12.91 -8.24 -3.02
C ILE A 202 -12.88 -9.39 -2.01
N ASP A 203 -13.38 -10.56 -2.41
CA ASP A 203 -13.45 -11.76 -1.57
C ASP A 203 -12.17 -12.60 -1.64
N ASN A 204 -11.41 -12.52 -2.74
CA ASN A 204 -10.20 -13.28 -2.94
C ASN A 204 -9.21 -13.05 -1.78
N ILE A 205 -8.96 -14.10 -0.97
CA ILE A 205 -8.09 -14.02 0.21
C ILE A 205 -6.61 -13.83 -0.16
N GLY A 206 -6.22 -14.12 -1.39
CA GLY A 206 -4.88 -13.85 -1.91
C GLY A 206 -4.59 -12.35 -2.09
N ALA A 207 -5.64 -11.51 -2.12
CA ALA A 207 -5.51 -10.07 -2.17
C ALA A 207 -5.37 -9.49 -0.76
N ASN A 208 -4.40 -8.59 -0.56
CA ASN A 208 -4.19 -7.83 0.68
C ASN A 208 -3.82 -8.70 1.91
N ALA A 209 -3.01 -9.77 1.70
CA ALA A 209 -2.34 -10.41 2.82
C ALA A 209 -1.34 -9.44 3.44
N ALA A 210 -1.26 -9.39 4.77
CA ALA A 210 -0.42 -8.43 5.49
C ALA A 210 -0.22 -8.84 6.96
N ILE A 211 0.60 -8.09 7.68
CA ILE A 211 0.84 -8.33 9.10
C ILE A 211 -0.46 -8.40 9.94
N TRP A 212 -1.50 -7.65 9.60
CA TRP A 212 -2.75 -7.60 10.37
C TRP A 212 -3.66 -8.82 10.20
N ASN A 213 -3.44 -9.63 9.14
CA ASN A 213 -4.25 -10.81 8.86
C ASN A 213 -3.43 -12.09 8.58
N VAL A 214 -2.11 -12.01 8.63
CA VAL A 214 -1.18 -13.12 8.33
C VAL A 214 -1.51 -14.42 9.07
N LYS A 215 -2.06 -14.32 10.27
CA LYS A 215 -2.46 -15.47 11.10
C LYS A 215 -3.81 -16.10 10.73
N ASN A 216 -4.58 -15.48 9.85
CA ASN A 216 -5.84 -16.05 9.36
C ASN A 216 -5.60 -17.20 8.38
N TYR A 217 -4.36 -17.38 7.89
CA TYR A 217 -4.08 -18.25 6.77
C TYR A 217 -3.09 -19.37 7.12
N LYS A 218 -3.33 -20.55 6.57
CA LYS A 218 -2.33 -21.62 6.46
C LYS A 218 -1.48 -21.34 5.22
N TRP A 219 -0.22 -21.06 5.44
CA TRP A 219 0.76 -20.76 4.38
C TRP A 219 1.38 -22.05 3.86
N SER A 220 1.41 -22.24 2.55
CA SER A 220 2.05 -23.38 1.90
C SER A 220 2.68 -22.95 0.56
N LEU A 221 3.62 -23.75 0.07
CA LEU A 221 4.22 -23.64 -1.25
C LEU A 221 3.85 -24.90 -2.04
N LYS A 222 3.31 -24.71 -3.25
CA LYS A 222 2.99 -25.79 -4.17
C LYS A 222 3.21 -25.30 -5.60
N ASP A 223 3.96 -26.06 -6.39
CA ASP A 223 4.30 -25.75 -7.78
C ASP A 223 4.81 -24.28 -7.92
N ASP A 224 5.76 -23.90 -7.06
CA ASP A 224 6.36 -22.56 -6.92
C ASP A 224 5.36 -21.44 -6.61
N LYS A 225 4.10 -21.77 -6.32
CA LYS A 225 3.07 -20.80 -5.93
C LYS A 225 2.90 -20.76 -4.41
N ILE A 226 2.89 -19.55 -3.86
CA ILE A 226 2.57 -19.32 -2.46
C ILE A 226 1.06 -19.37 -2.30
N LEU A 227 0.59 -20.21 -1.38
CA LEU A 227 -0.84 -20.43 -1.16
C LEU A 227 -1.25 -20.00 0.25
N LEU A 228 -2.43 -19.38 0.34
CA LEU A 228 -3.19 -19.05 1.54
C LEU A 228 -4.43 -19.93 1.58
N ASN A 229 -4.52 -20.90 2.48
CA ASN A 229 -5.63 -21.86 2.53
C ASN A 229 -5.93 -22.47 1.13
N ASN A 230 -4.89 -22.84 0.37
CA ASN A 230 -4.92 -23.36 -1.00
C ASN A 230 -5.32 -22.36 -2.09
N ILE A 231 -5.47 -21.07 -1.79
CA ILE A 231 -5.70 -19.99 -2.77
C ILE A 231 -4.36 -19.27 -3.03
N PRO A 232 -3.97 -19.03 -4.29
CA PRO A 232 -2.73 -18.31 -4.61
C PRO A 232 -2.66 -16.93 -3.98
N LEU A 233 -1.51 -16.59 -3.38
CA LEU A 233 -1.21 -15.23 -2.93
C LEU A 233 -1.12 -14.32 -4.15
N VAL A 234 -1.98 -13.31 -4.23
CA VAL A 234 -1.92 -12.31 -5.30
C VAL A 234 -0.95 -11.22 -4.93
N PHE A 235 -1.18 -10.53 -3.81
CA PHE A 235 -0.24 -9.55 -3.31
C PHE A 235 -0.20 -9.50 -1.79
N TYR A 236 0.99 -9.15 -1.29
CA TYR A 236 1.23 -8.89 0.13
C TYR A 236 1.49 -7.39 0.34
N HIS A 237 0.89 -6.81 1.39
CA HIS A 237 1.11 -5.42 1.78
C HIS A 237 2.16 -5.36 2.89
N PHE A 238 3.35 -4.86 2.56
CA PHE A 238 4.52 -4.86 3.44
C PHE A 238 4.54 -3.68 4.42
N ALA A 239 3.37 -3.28 4.91
CA ALA A 239 3.25 -2.24 5.92
C ALA A 239 4.07 -2.57 7.18
N ASN A 240 4.66 -1.53 7.78
CA ASN A 240 5.39 -1.62 9.04
C ASN A 240 6.73 -2.39 9.01
N ILE A 241 7.32 -2.67 7.87
CA ILE A 241 8.70 -3.15 7.82
C ILE A 241 9.62 -2.03 8.28
N HIS A 242 10.60 -2.38 9.11
CA HIS A 242 11.59 -1.44 9.62
C HIS A 242 12.99 -1.87 9.23
N GLN A 243 13.67 -1.04 8.45
CA GLN A 243 15.08 -1.24 8.13
C GLN A 243 15.94 -0.94 9.39
N ILE A 244 16.75 -1.91 9.81
CA ILE A 244 17.67 -1.79 10.95
C ILE A 244 19.02 -1.22 10.47
N ASP A 245 19.53 -1.80 9.38
CA ASP A 245 20.71 -1.35 8.65
C ASP A 245 20.62 -1.75 7.17
N SER A 246 21.70 -1.66 6.45
CA SER A 246 21.71 -1.89 5.00
C SER A 246 21.28 -3.30 4.55
N GLN A 247 21.29 -4.28 5.44
CA GLN A 247 21.01 -5.69 5.13
C GLN A 247 20.00 -6.33 6.08
N ARG A 248 19.68 -5.67 7.21
CA ARG A 248 18.80 -6.24 8.22
C ARG A 248 17.49 -5.47 8.31
N TYR A 249 16.41 -6.22 8.36
CA TYR A 249 15.05 -5.71 8.43
C TYR A 249 14.26 -6.40 9.53
N ASN A 250 13.48 -5.62 10.29
CA ASN A 250 12.51 -6.14 11.23
C ASN A 250 11.13 -6.15 10.56
N THR A 251 10.52 -7.32 10.46
CA THR A 251 9.19 -7.51 9.88
C THR A 251 8.06 -7.11 10.82
N ASN A 252 8.37 -6.89 12.12
CA ASN A 252 7.42 -6.63 13.19
C ASN A 252 6.33 -7.73 13.39
N LEU A 253 6.52 -8.94 12.88
CA LEU A 253 5.58 -10.07 13.06
C LEU A 253 5.41 -10.46 14.54
N SER A 254 6.39 -10.18 15.38
CA SER A 254 6.29 -10.32 16.83
C SER A 254 5.10 -9.57 17.43
N ARG A 255 4.67 -8.44 16.84
CA ARG A 255 3.51 -7.66 17.30
C ARG A 255 2.19 -8.43 17.18
N VAL A 256 2.13 -9.40 16.30
CA VAL A 256 0.97 -10.27 16.09
C VAL A 256 1.24 -11.70 16.53
N LEU A 257 2.32 -11.92 17.28
CA LEU A 257 2.73 -13.22 17.80
C LEU A 257 2.86 -14.27 16.68
N MET A 258 3.40 -13.87 15.53
CA MET A 258 3.63 -14.73 14.38
C MET A 258 5.12 -14.99 14.21
N PRO A 259 5.59 -16.26 14.34
CA PRO A 259 6.97 -16.58 14.06
C PRO A 259 7.29 -16.45 12.58
N LEU A 260 8.42 -15.85 12.27
CA LEU A 260 8.91 -15.73 10.90
C LEU A 260 9.67 -17.01 10.52
N ASN A 261 9.02 -17.92 9.83
CA ASN A 261 9.60 -19.22 9.41
C ASN A 261 9.06 -19.68 8.04
N GLY A 262 9.63 -20.77 7.52
CA GLY A 262 9.15 -21.49 6.34
C GLY A 262 8.85 -20.58 5.15
N VAL A 263 7.70 -20.78 4.53
CA VAL A 263 7.23 -20.09 3.33
C VAL A 263 7.19 -18.57 3.52
N LEU A 264 6.69 -18.11 4.67
CA LEU A 264 6.56 -16.68 4.95
C LEU A 264 7.93 -16.00 4.95
N LYS A 265 8.95 -16.61 5.56
CA LYS A 265 10.32 -16.09 5.60
C LYS A 265 10.96 -16.09 4.21
N ASN A 266 10.99 -17.28 3.59
CA ASN A 266 11.85 -17.49 2.42
C ASN A 266 11.21 -17.02 1.11
N ASN A 267 9.89 -17.21 0.97
CA ASN A 267 9.19 -16.96 -0.29
C ASN A 267 8.42 -15.64 -0.28
N VAL A 268 8.08 -15.08 0.89
CA VAL A 268 7.39 -13.79 0.96
C VAL A 268 8.36 -12.68 1.34
N TYR A 269 8.88 -12.68 2.57
CA TYR A 269 9.66 -11.55 3.06
C TYR A 269 11.06 -11.47 2.43
N LYS A 270 11.81 -12.58 2.29
CA LYS A 270 13.15 -12.52 1.68
C LYS A 270 13.07 -12.09 0.21
N VAL A 271 12.07 -12.57 -0.55
CA VAL A 271 11.88 -12.18 -1.95
C VAL A 271 11.66 -10.67 -2.06
N TYR A 272 10.70 -10.14 -1.31
CA TYR A 272 10.45 -8.71 -1.30
C TYR A 272 11.66 -7.88 -0.86
N LEU A 273 12.30 -8.26 0.24
CA LEU A 273 13.41 -7.50 0.82
C LEU A 273 14.67 -7.53 -0.05
N ASN A 274 14.93 -8.62 -0.78
CA ASN A 274 16.01 -8.68 -1.75
C ASN A 274 15.77 -7.68 -2.90
N ASN A 275 14.56 -7.67 -3.47
CA ASN A 275 14.21 -6.73 -4.54
C ASN A 275 14.22 -5.29 -4.03
N LEU A 276 13.68 -5.04 -2.85
CA LEU A 276 13.73 -3.72 -2.22
C LEU A 276 15.16 -3.25 -1.99
N ASN A 277 16.03 -4.14 -1.48
CA ASN A 277 17.43 -3.82 -1.20
C ASN A 277 18.23 -3.54 -2.49
N ASN A 278 17.94 -4.27 -3.58
CA ASN A 278 18.53 -4.01 -4.89
C ASN A 278 18.12 -2.63 -5.42
N ASN A 279 16.88 -2.24 -5.24
CA ASN A 279 16.35 -0.94 -5.66
C ASN A 279 16.82 0.24 -4.79
N PHE A 280 17.33 0.00 -3.58
CA PHE A 280 18.02 1.04 -2.80
C PHE A 280 19.36 1.45 -3.42
N GLY A 281 20.06 0.54 -4.14
CA GLY A 281 21.38 0.79 -4.72
C GLY A 281 22.41 1.26 -3.69
N SER A 282 23.29 2.16 -4.11
CA SER A 282 24.29 2.81 -3.23
C SER A 282 23.66 3.88 -2.30
N ASN A 283 22.44 4.35 -2.59
CA ASN A 283 21.74 5.38 -1.81
C ASN A 283 20.89 4.75 -0.69
N LYS A 284 21.53 4.09 0.26
CA LYS A 284 20.87 3.49 1.42
C LYS A 284 20.41 4.59 2.37
N ILE A 285 19.19 5.08 2.20
CA ILE A 285 18.56 6.00 3.12
C ILE A 285 18.11 5.18 4.34
N LEU A 286 18.91 5.24 5.40
CA LEU A 286 18.46 4.77 6.71
C LEU A 286 17.31 5.67 7.16
N PHE A 287 16.10 5.13 7.22
CA PHE A 287 14.98 5.87 7.83
C PHE A 287 15.35 6.24 9.26
N LYS A 288 15.55 7.54 9.52
CA LYS A 288 15.72 8.04 10.89
C LYS A 288 14.47 7.71 11.68
N LYS A 289 14.66 6.96 12.75
CA LYS A 289 13.64 6.61 13.71
C LYS A 289 13.13 7.89 14.36
N ASP A 290 11.90 8.29 14.09
CA ASP A 290 11.22 9.28 14.92
C ASP A 290 10.91 8.63 16.28
N ASN A 291 11.74 8.95 17.26
CA ASN A 291 11.57 8.46 18.63
C ASN A 291 10.58 9.36 19.40
N HIS A 292 9.28 9.21 19.10
CA HIS A 292 8.19 9.86 19.87
C HIS A 292 7.83 9.11 21.19
N LEU A 293 8.74 8.30 21.71
CA LEU A 293 8.52 7.60 22.97
C LEU A 293 8.98 8.47 24.15
N HIS A 294 8.07 8.74 25.07
CA HIS A 294 8.34 9.51 26.29
C HIS A 294 8.25 8.64 27.55
N GLY A 295 9.00 9.02 28.61
CA GLY A 295 8.95 8.39 29.93
C GLY A 295 9.36 6.91 29.93
N ILE A 296 8.76 6.11 30.80
CA ILE A 296 9.05 4.67 31.02
C ILE A 296 8.91 3.86 29.72
N LYS A 297 8.02 4.27 28.83
CA LYS A 297 7.84 3.61 27.52
C LYS A 297 9.12 3.68 26.65
N LYS A 298 9.93 4.73 26.81
CA LYS A 298 11.22 4.86 26.09
C LYS A 298 12.21 3.77 26.49
N LEU A 299 12.15 3.29 27.72
CA LEU A 299 13.04 2.24 28.25
C LEU A 299 12.49 0.83 27.99
N LEU A 300 11.22 0.59 28.29
CA LEU A 300 10.62 -0.76 28.26
C LEU A 300 10.33 -1.26 26.85
N ILE A 301 9.88 -0.40 25.94
CA ILE A 301 9.52 -0.81 24.58
C ILE A 301 10.70 -1.37 23.78
N PRO A 302 11.93 -0.78 23.81
CA PRO A 302 13.08 -1.36 23.14
C PRO A 302 13.47 -2.73 23.69
N ILE A 303 13.43 -2.91 25.02
CA ILE A 303 13.72 -4.20 25.67
C ILE A 303 12.70 -5.26 25.25
N TYR A 304 11.40 -4.94 25.35
CA TYR A 304 10.33 -5.83 24.89
C TYR A 304 10.50 -6.20 23.41
N ARG A 305 10.78 -5.22 22.53
CA ARG A 305 11.01 -5.47 21.12
C ARG A 305 12.21 -6.40 20.87
N LYS A 306 13.30 -6.22 21.62
CA LYS A 306 14.47 -7.07 21.49
C LYS A 306 14.19 -8.52 21.90
N ILE A 307 13.49 -8.72 23.02
CA ILE A 307 13.09 -10.06 23.49
C ILE A 307 12.09 -10.69 22.52
N SER A 308 11.05 -9.95 22.13
CA SER A 308 10.05 -10.49 21.19
C SER A 308 10.64 -10.82 19.82
N SER A 309 11.53 -9.97 19.29
CA SER A 309 12.25 -10.27 18.03
C SER A 309 13.12 -11.50 18.14
N PHE A 310 13.73 -11.76 19.28
CA PHE A 310 14.50 -12.97 19.52
C PHE A 310 13.61 -14.23 19.53
N ILE A 311 12.47 -14.17 20.24
CA ILE A 311 11.52 -15.29 20.35
C ILE A 311 10.86 -15.59 18.99
N PHE A 312 10.39 -14.56 18.29
CA PHE A 312 9.64 -14.71 17.03
C PHE A 312 10.53 -14.71 15.79
N LYS A 313 11.84 -14.50 15.94
CA LYS A 313 12.84 -14.47 14.83
C LYS A 313 12.42 -13.54 13.70
N ASP A 314 11.79 -12.40 14.04
CA ASP A 314 11.19 -11.47 13.07
C ASP A 314 12.19 -10.49 12.43
N ILE A 315 13.49 -10.74 12.59
CA ILE A 315 14.57 -10.03 11.89
C ILE A 315 15.07 -10.91 10.74
N ILE A 316 15.12 -10.33 9.55
CA ILE A 316 15.75 -10.91 8.37
C ILE A 316 17.11 -10.24 8.16
N ASP A 317 18.14 -11.04 8.03
CA ASP A 317 19.46 -10.65 7.56
C ASP A 317 19.62 -11.20 6.14
N LEU A 318 19.81 -10.32 5.17
CA LEU A 318 19.91 -10.69 3.74
C LEU A 318 21.29 -11.27 3.37
N ARG A 319 22.25 -11.27 4.31
CA ARG A 319 23.56 -11.93 4.12
C ARG A 319 23.49 -13.44 4.40
N LEU A 320 22.44 -13.91 5.11
CA LEU A 320 22.18 -15.30 5.48
C LEU A 320 21.05 -15.91 4.64
#